data_8b667d8dbefe03aac6df9f5a520617cf
#
_entry.id   8b667d8dbefe03aac6df9f5a520617cf
#
_cell.length_a   1.000
_cell.length_b   1.000
_cell.length_c   1.000
_cell.angle_alpha   90.00
_cell.angle_beta   90.00
_cell.angle_gamma   90.00
#
_symmetry.space_group_name_H-M   'P 1'
#
loop_
_entity.id
_entity.type
_entity.pdbx_description
1 polymer ?
#
loop_
_entity_poly.entity_id
_entity_poly.type
_entity_poly.pdbx_seq_one_letter_code
_entity_poly.pdbx_strand_id
1 'polypeptide(L)'
;MALSTDEENKVREIIEAFTNGKRLSDLPNVSGNNPFNLLCEVLEDGESKKAALATMLPYMEEQCMYGIERDKTVSSRLVTRIGNTALHKSLPVHNRMRGCLLDDDGNVVEYLNPRDWTGHVRDGSRGQVMVEFGDFYCRFETSANIERVKFSLFPLPGYRYVPLMYVSAYEATVQRSTNKLSSVVNTTADYRGGANQADWDTLSKTVLGRPATQISRTNFRTYARNRKAGSTKWNCMTYDVQKMLYWLFVVEYATLNSQEAFNTQLTAEGYRQGGLGDGVTTLDSGKWNTFNGYYPFIPCGYTDELGNGTGEKEYTMPTEYDASSKKVKVCRYRGIENPFGHIWQWTDGINVRINPGSNGLSEVFVCSDPSKFNDSNYNGYSHVGNEARAEGYVKEIIFGESGEIIPALVGGGSTTYFCDYHYTNIPASVALRGVLFGGYAINGASAGLACASSTNAPSYTAASLGSRLCFIPTSA
;
A
#
# COMPACT_ATOMS: atom_id res chain seq x y z
N MET A 1 -9.08 -14.04 -25.59
CA MET A 1 -7.71 -14.36 -26.09
C MET A 1 -6.80 -13.24 -25.61
N ALA A 2 -5.61 -13.52 -25.07
CA ALA A 2 -4.64 -12.45 -24.83
C ALA A 2 -4.18 -11.92 -26.20
N LEU A 3 -4.00 -10.61 -26.31
CA LEU A 3 -3.44 -9.99 -27.51
C LEU A 3 -2.04 -10.56 -27.76
N SER A 4 -1.66 -10.72 -29.00
CA SER A 4 -0.28 -11.00 -29.37
C SER A 4 0.61 -9.79 -29.07
N THR A 5 1.91 -9.99 -28.94
CA THR A 5 2.87 -8.91 -28.67
C THR A 5 2.80 -7.79 -29.72
N ASP A 6 2.51 -8.14 -31.00
CA ASP A 6 2.31 -7.16 -32.06
C ASP A 6 1.01 -6.36 -31.91
N GLU A 7 -0.05 -6.99 -31.48
CA GLU A 7 -1.32 -6.30 -31.19
C GLU A 7 -1.21 -5.38 -29.96
N GLU A 8 -0.51 -5.82 -28.92
CA GLU A 8 -0.19 -4.99 -27.75
C GLU A 8 0.62 -3.75 -28.15
N ASN A 9 1.62 -3.90 -29.00
CA ASN A 9 2.45 -2.78 -29.48
C ASN A 9 1.62 -1.79 -30.32
N LYS A 10 0.75 -2.27 -31.20
CA LYS A 10 -0.15 -1.42 -32.01
C LYS A 10 -1.15 -0.67 -31.12
N VAL A 11 -1.72 -1.32 -30.11
CA VAL A 11 -2.61 -0.67 -29.13
C VAL A 11 -1.84 0.40 -28.37
N ARG A 12 -0.61 0.13 -27.95
CA ARG A 12 0.25 1.12 -27.28
C ARG A 12 0.53 2.34 -28.17
N GLU A 13 0.90 2.16 -29.42
CA GLU A 13 1.15 3.26 -30.36
C GLU A 13 -0.08 4.14 -30.58
N ILE A 14 -1.27 3.55 -30.71
CA ILE A 14 -2.53 4.27 -30.87
C ILE A 14 -2.85 5.08 -29.59
N ILE A 15 -2.69 4.48 -28.41
CA ILE A 15 -2.95 5.13 -27.13
C ILE A 15 -1.95 6.27 -26.88
N GLU A 16 -0.67 6.06 -27.14
CA GLU A 16 0.37 7.09 -27.02
C GLU A 16 0.14 8.26 -28.00
N ALA A 17 -0.31 7.99 -29.22
CA ALA A 17 -0.68 9.03 -30.17
C ALA A 17 -1.84 9.89 -29.66
N PHE A 18 -2.84 9.30 -29.02
CA PHE A 18 -3.95 10.02 -28.39
C PHE A 18 -3.54 10.86 -27.19
N THR A 19 -2.72 10.27 -26.31
CA THR A 19 -2.31 10.91 -25.04
C THR A 19 -1.35 12.07 -25.26
N ASN A 20 -0.50 11.98 -26.29
CA ASN A 20 0.54 12.98 -26.59
C ASN A 20 0.10 14.01 -27.63
N GLY A 21 -1.17 14.04 -28.03
CA GLY A 21 -1.70 14.98 -29.01
C GLY A 21 -1.08 14.85 -30.41
N LYS A 22 -0.43 13.71 -30.70
CA LYS A 22 0.02 13.41 -32.07
C LYS A 22 -1.21 13.28 -32.96
N ARG A 23 -1.11 13.83 -34.18
CA ARG A 23 -2.17 13.68 -35.18
C ARG A 23 -2.22 12.22 -35.62
N LEU A 24 -3.41 11.65 -35.57
CA LEU A 24 -3.65 10.29 -36.12
C LEU A 24 -3.31 10.17 -37.59
N SER A 25 -3.21 11.30 -38.32
CA SER A 25 -2.66 11.33 -39.69
C SER A 25 -1.22 10.85 -39.81
N ASP A 26 -0.48 10.77 -38.69
CA ASP A 26 0.92 10.34 -38.66
C ASP A 26 1.08 8.81 -38.44
N LEU A 27 -0.07 8.12 -38.25
CA LEU A 27 -0.10 6.66 -38.20
C LEU A 27 -0.22 6.05 -39.62
N PRO A 28 0.51 4.98 -39.93
CA PRO A 28 0.38 4.30 -41.21
C PRO A 28 -1.07 3.83 -41.41
N ASN A 29 -1.67 4.22 -42.55
CA ASN A 29 -3.04 3.86 -42.99
C ASN A 29 -4.22 4.56 -42.30
N VAL A 30 -4.04 5.76 -41.74
CA VAL A 30 -5.15 6.54 -41.18
C VAL A 30 -5.44 7.74 -42.10
N SER A 31 -6.65 7.80 -42.66
CA SER A 31 -7.10 8.93 -43.50
C SER A 31 -8.29 9.64 -42.84
N GLY A 32 -8.18 10.97 -42.62
CA GLY A 32 -9.29 11.82 -42.13
C GLY A 32 -8.82 13.00 -41.29
N ASN A 33 -9.54 14.13 -41.36
CA ASN A 33 -9.15 15.40 -40.73
C ASN A 33 -9.78 15.62 -39.36
N ASN A 34 -10.60 14.68 -38.88
CA ASN A 34 -11.24 14.78 -37.54
C ASN A 34 -11.01 13.48 -36.76
N PRO A 35 -10.24 13.49 -35.68
CA PRO A 35 -9.95 12.29 -34.92
C PRO A 35 -11.20 11.60 -34.34
N PHE A 36 -12.30 12.33 -34.12
CA PHE A 36 -13.55 11.74 -33.64
C PHE A 36 -14.34 11.00 -34.74
N ASN A 37 -14.07 11.28 -36.03
CA ASN A 37 -14.69 10.61 -37.17
C ASN A 37 -13.75 9.61 -37.86
N LEU A 38 -12.61 9.33 -37.25
CA LEU A 38 -11.67 8.36 -37.78
C LEU A 38 -12.30 6.99 -37.80
N LEU A 39 -12.36 6.39 -39.00
CA LEU A 39 -12.88 5.04 -39.17
C LEU A 39 -11.71 4.05 -39.18
N CYS A 40 -11.74 3.11 -38.26
CA CYS A 40 -10.84 1.97 -38.21
C CYS A 40 -11.54 0.74 -38.80
N GLU A 41 -10.81 -0.10 -39.49
CA GLU A 41 -11.32 -1.39 -39.94
C GLU A 41 -11.29 -2.38 -38.76
N VAL A 42 -12.44 -2.98 -38.46
CA VAL A 42 -12.61 -3.96 -37.38
C VAL A 42 -13.10 -5.25 -38.02
N LEU A 43 -12.57 -6.37 -37.56
CA LEU A 43 -13.10 -7.68 -37.91
C LEU A 43 -14.15 -8.08 -36.90
N GLU A 44 -15.39 -8.24 -37.33
CA GLU A 44 -16.49 -8.75 -36.53
C GLU A 44 -17.11 -9.94 -37.26
N ASP A 45 -17.15 -11.11 -36.63
CA ASP A 45 -17.61 -12.37 -37.23
C ASP A 45 -16.92 -12.75 -38.55
N GLY A 46 -15.64 -12.37 -38.71
CA GLY A 46 -14.85 -12.61 -39.92
C GLY A 46 -15.10 -11.64 -41.06
N GLU A 47 -15.97 -10.63 -40.86
CA GLU A 47 -16.22 -9.57 -41.86
C GLU A 47 -15.53 -8.26 -41.42
N SER A 48 -14.99 -7.56 -42.42
CA SER A 48 -14.36 -6.25 -42.23
C SER A 48 -15.42 -5.16 -42.08
N LYS A 49 -15.49 -4.50 -40.93
CA LYS A 49 -16.41 -3.39 -40.64
C LYS A 49 -15.64 -2.14 -40.28
N LYS A 50 -16.16 -0.98 -40.59
CA LYS A 50 -15.58 0.31 -40.23
C LYS A 50 -16.29 0.85 -38.98
N ALA A 51 -15.52 1.17 -37.96
CA ALA A 51 -16.03 1.80 -36.73
C ALA A 51 -15.30 3.14 -36.46
N ALA A 52 -16.04 4.11 -35.93
CA ALA A 52 -15.42 5.34 -35.47
C ALA A 52 -14.52 5.06 -34.25
N LEU A 53 -13.35 5.66 -34.20
CA LEU A 53 -12.38 5.45 -33.11
C LEU A 53 -13.00 5.75 -31.73
N ALA A 54 -13.85 6.79 -31.65
CA ALA A 54 -14.60 7.12 -30.45
C ALA A 54 -15.49 5.97 -29.92
N THR A 55 -15.99 5.10 -30.79
CA THR A 55 -16.76 3.91 -30.39
C THR A 55 -15.86 2.72 -30.01
N MET A 56 -14.61 2.73 -30.44
CA MET A 56 -13.62 1.71 -30.08
C MET A 56 -12.96 1.96 -28.73
N LEU A 57 -12.83 3.22 -28.30
CA LEU A 57 -12.17 3.56 -27.03
C LEU A 57 -12.75 2.82 -25.82
N PRO A 58 -14.07 2.75 -25.60
CA PRO A 58 -14.63 1.99 -24.48
C PRO A 58 -14.32 0.50 -24.58
N TYR A 59 -14.37 -0.08 -25.80
CA TYR A 59 -14.01 -1.48 -26.03
C TYR A 59 -12.53 -1.74 -25.74
N MET A 60 -11.63 -0.85 -26.20
CA MET A 60 -10.20 -0.93 -25.90
C MET A 60 -9.92 -0.80 -24.41
N GLU A 61 -10.61 0.12 -23.72
CA GLU A 61 -10.50 0.25 -22.27
C GLU A 61 -10.88 -1.07 -21.60
N GLU A 62 -12.05 -1.64 -21.95
CA GLU A 62 -12.53 -2.90 -21.39
C GLU A 62 -11.54 -4.06 -21.59
N GLN A 63 -10.85 -4.13 -22.73
CA GLN A 63 -9.86 -5.17 -23.03
C GLN A 63 -8.51 -4.96 -22.31
N CYS A 64 -8.12 -3.71 -22.06
CA CYS A 64 -6.80 -3.34 -21.55
C CYS A 64 -6.76 -3.02 -20.04
N MET A 65 -7.90 -3.04 -19.37
CA MET A 65 -7.97 -2.78 -17.94
C MET A 65 -8.62 -3.93 -17.16
N TYR A 66 -8.34 -3.96 -15.89
CA TYR A 66 -9.06 -4.75 -14.89
C TYR A 66 -9.17 -3.96 -13.59
N GLY A 67 -10.21 -4.20 -12.83
CA GLY A 67 -10.47 -3.41 -11.65
C GLY A 67 -11.68 -3.89 -10.86
N ILE A 68 -12.15 -3.02 -9.98
CA ILE A 68 -13.33 -3.30 -9.16
C ILE A 68 -14.34 -2.14 -9.22
N GLU A 69 -15.57 -2.49 -8.94
CA GLU A 69 -16.68 -1.58 -8.73
C GLU A 69 -17.30 -1.83 -7.35
N ARG A 70 -17.54 -0.74 -6.61
CA ARG A 70 -18.22 -0.74 -5.33
C ARG A 70 -19.50 0.10 -5.42
N ASP A 71 -20.63 -0.46 -4.98
CA ASP A 71 -21.85 0.29 -4.73
C ASP A 71 -21.89 0.74 -3.25
N LYS A 72 -21.82 2.04 -3.00
CA LYS A 72 -21.83 2.64 -1.65
C LYS A 72 -23.12 2.38 -0.87
N THR A 73 -24.22 2.06 -1.56
CA THR A 73 -25.52 1.77 -0.92
C THR A 73 -25.59 0.36 -0.32
N VAL A 74 -24.66 -0.51 -0.71
CA VAL A 74 -24.60 -1.89 -0.25
C VAL A 74 -23.58 -2.02 0.89
N SER A 75 -23.96 -2.65 1.99
CA SER A 75 -23.09 -2.86 3.15
C SER A 75 -22.07 -3.99 2.96
N SER A 76 -22.00 -4.60 1.79
CA SER A 76 -21.05 -5.68 1.50
C SER A 76 -19.60 -5.19 1.55
N ARG A 77 -18.72 -6.03 2.11
CA ARG A 77 -17.26 -5.88 1.98
C ARG A 77 -16.74 -6.43 0.65
N LEU A 78 -17.53 -7.28 -0.03
CA LEU A 78 -17.16 -7.81 -1.34
C LEU A 78 -17.52 -6.77 -2.41
N VAL A 79 -16.66 -6.66 -3.39
CA VAL A 79 -16.79 -5.74 -4.53
C VAL A 79 -16.83 -6.52 -5.84
N THR A 80 -17.39 -5.91 -6.87
CA THR A 80 -17.56 -6.56 -8.18
C THR A 80 -16.31 -6.35 -9.02
N ARG A 81 -15.78 -7.41 -9.64
CA ARG A 81 -14.70 -7.32 -10.63
C ARG A 81 -15.26 -6.76 -11.94
N ILE A 82 -14.51 -5.83 -12.56
CA ILE A 82 -14.86 -5.21 -13.84
C ILE A 82 -13.67 -5.25 -14.80
N GLY A 83 -13.95 -5.15 -16.11
CA GLY A 83 -12.95 -5.18 -17.16
C GLY A 83 -12.57 -6.60 -17.59
N ASN A 84 -11.38 -6.75 -18.14
CA ASN A 84 -10.94 -8.00 -18.76
C ASN A 84 -10.70 -9.12 -17.75
N THR A 85 -11.48 -10.20 -17.87
CA THR A 85 -11.40 -11.37 -17.01
C THR A 85 -10.07 -12.11 -17.08
N ALA A 86 -9.42 -12.12 -18.24
CA ALA A 86 -8.08 -12.73 -18.39
C ALA A 86 -7.02 -11.94 -17.60
N LEU A 87 -7.14 -10.61 -17.53
CA LEU A 87 -6.25 -9.77 -16.74
C LEU A 87 -6.46 -9.97 -15.24
N HIS A 88 -7.69 -10.22 -14.78
CA HIS A 88 -7.95 -10.61 -13.39
C HIS A 88 -7.32 -11.96 -12.99
N LYS A 89 -7.16 -12.88 -13.95
CA LYS A 89 -6.49 -14.16 -13.71
C LYS A 89 -4.96 -14.03 -13.74
N SER A 90 -4.44 -13.27 -14.68
CA SER A 90 -3.01 -13.08 -14.89
C SER A 90 -2.38 -12.01 -14.01
N LEU A 91 -3.16 -11.02 -13.52
CA LEU A 91 -2.74 -9.94 -12.62
C LEU A 91 -1.45 -9.23 -13.07
N PRO A 92 -1.38 -8.68 -14.29
CA PRO A 92 -0.12 -8.22 -14.88
C PRO A 92 0.50 -7.04 -14.12
N VAL A 93 -0.30 -6.13 -13.56
CA VAL A 93 0.19 -5.04 -12.68
C VAL A 93 0.78 -5.60 -11.40
N HIS A 94 0.05 -6.50 -10.73
CA HIS A 94 0.47 -7.10 -9.45
C HIS A 94 1.72 -7.97 -9.59
N ASN A 95 1.89 -8.67 -10.72
CA ASN A 95 3.04 -9.52 -10.96
C ASN A 95 4.34 -8.74 -11.21
N ARG A 96 4.27 -7.40 -11.29
CA ARG A 96 5.45 -6.52 -11.26
C ARG A 96 6.00 -6.29 -9.86
N MET A 97 5.23 -6.67 -8.81
CA MET A 97 5.75 -6.63 -7.44
C MET A 97 6.82 -7.70 -7.24
N ARG A 98 8.07 -7.25 -7.04
CA ARG A 98 9.23 -8.12 -6.94
C ARG A 98 10.15 -7.70 -5.80
N GLY A 99 10.62 -8.68 -5.03
CA GLY A 99 11.66 -8.47 -4.03
C GLY A 99 13.02 -8.19 -4.69
N CYS A 100 13.73 -7.20 -4.16
CA CYS A 100 15.06 -6.83 -4.63
C CYS A 100 15.95 -6.31 -3.48
N LEU A 101 17.25 -6.26 -3.73
CA LEU A 101 18.20 -5.50 -2.92
C LEU A 101 18.43 -4.14 -3.60
N LEU A 102 18.15 -3.06 -2.88
CA LEU A 102 18.30 -1.69 -3.36
C LEU A 102 19.47 -1.01 -2.64
N ASP A 103 20.44 -0.48 -3.37
CA ASP A 103 21.55 0.28 -2.78
C ASP A 103 21.13 1.69 -2.33
N ASP A 104 22.02 2.43 -1.66
CA ASP A 104 21.72 3.77 -1.17
C ASP A 104 21.50 4.81 -2.29
N ASP A 105 21.95 4.51 -3.53
CA ASP A 105 21.71 5.31 -4.72
C ASP A 105 20.36 5.03 -5.38
N GLY A 106 19.69 3.94 -4.96
CA GLY A 106 18.40 3.52 -5.50
C GLY A 106 18.53 2.61 -6.72
N ASN A 107 19.70 1.96 -6.91
CA ASN A 107 19.88 0.96 -7.96
C ASN A 107 19.54 -0.42 -7.42
N VAL A 108 18.84 -1.22 -8.23
CA VAL A 108 18.64 -2.63 -7.93
C VAL A 108 19.95 -3.38 -8.14
N VAL A 109 20.52 -3.88 -7.03
CA VAL A 109 21.75 -4.68 -7.03
C VAL A 109 21.45 -6.13 -7.40
N GLU A 110 20.29 -6.64 -6.96
CA GLU A 110 19.88 -8.02 -7.17
C GLU A 110 18.37 -8.14 -7.05
N TYR A 111 17.72 -8.92 -7.94
CA TYR A 111 16.36 -9.40 -7.71
C TYR A 111 16.41 -10.72 -6.93
N LEU A 112 15.55 -10.83 -5.91
CA LEU A 112 15.48 -12.00 -5.06
C LEU A 112 14.72 -13.14 -5.77
N ASN A 113 15.00 -14.37 -5.36
CA ASN A 113 14.30 -15.55 -5.88
C ASN A 113 12.78 -15.42 -5.62
N PRO A 114 11.92 -15.46 -6.65
CA PRO A 114 10.48 -15.25 -6.48
C PRO A 114 9.79 -16.21 -5.50
N ARG A 115 10.39 -17.37 -5.23
CA ARG A 115 9.79 -18.43 -4.40
C ARG A 115 10.33 -18.49 -2.99
N ASP A 116 11.57 -18.06 -2.76
CA ASP A 116 12.23 -18.15 -1.46
C ASP A 116 13.41 -17.17 -1.39
N TRP A 117 13.38 -16.27 -0.40
CA TRP A 117 14.45 -15.29 -0.19
C TRP A 117 15.52 -15.72 0.81
N THR A 118 15.34 -16.87 1.49
CA THR A 118 16.22 -17.29 2.59
C THR A 118 17.68 -17.51 2.16
N GLY A 119 17.90 -17.87 0.89
CA GLY A 119 19.23 -18.06 0.31
C GLY A 119 20.00 -16.80 -0.06
N HIS A 120 19.39 -15.59 0.07
CA HIS A 120 20.03 -14.33 -0.29
C HIS A 120 20.65 -13.62 0.91
N VAL A 121 21.67 -12.79 0.68
CA VAL A 121 22.29 -11.93 1.70
C VAL A 121 21.35 -10.74 1.96
N ARG A 122 20.69 -10.70 3.12
CA ARG A 122 19.67 -9.73 3.49
C ARG A 122 20.04 -8.89 4.71
N ASP A 123 21.31 -8.89 5.08
CA ASP A 123 21.85 -8.26 6.31
C ASP A 123 22.15 -6.76 6.17
N GLY A 124 21.93 -6.20 4.99
CA GLY A 124 22.18 -4.80 4.66
C GLY A 124 23.54 -4.53 4.02
N SER A 125 24.44 -5.51 3.95
CA SER A 125 25.77 -5.35 3.36
C SER A 125 25.74 -5.13 1.83
N ARG A 126 24.69 -5.62 1.15
CA ARG A 126 24.53 -5.50 -0.29
C ARG A 126 23.40 -4.53 -0.70
N GLY A 127 22.63 -4.04 0.23
CA GLY A 127 21.48 -3.16 -0.02
C GLY A 127 20.32 -3.45 0.92
N GLN A 128 19.24 -2.72 0.73
CA GLN A 128 18.01 -2.85 1.51
C GLN A 128 17.06 -3.84 0.85
N VAL A 129 16.41 -4.69 1.64
CA VAL A 129 15.42 -5.64 1.13
C VAL A 129 14.13 -4.90 0.86
N MET A 130 13.83 -4.68 -0.42
CA MET A 130 12.69 -3.88 -0.86
C MET A 130 11.79 -4.70 -1.78
N VAL A 131 10.54 -4.30 -1.88
CA VAL A 131 9.60 -4.74 -2.92
C VAL A 131 9.38 -3.57 -3.86
N GLU A 132 9.71 -3.75 -5.13
CA GLU A 132 9.37 -2.78 -6.17
C GLU A 132 7.92 -2.96 -6.60
N PHE A 133 7.23 -1.87 -6.92
CA PHE A 133 5.91 -1.87 -7.53
C PHE A 133 5.67 -0.53 -8.22
N GLY A 134 4.61 -0.46 -9.05
CA GLY A 134 4.34 0.72 -9.85
C GLY A 134 4.63 0.48 -11.33
N ASP A 135 4.90 1.54 -12.08
CA ASP A 135 5.06 1.53 -13.53
C ASP A 135 3.80 0.96 -14.23
N PHE A 136 2.64 1.49 -13.83
CA PHE A 136 1.35 1.17 -14.41
C PHE A 136 0.43 2.40 -14.39
N TYR A 137 -0.77 2.28 -14.91
CA TYR A 137 -1.76 3.35 -14.97
C TYR A 137 -2.99 2.97 -14.14
N CYS A 138 -3.55 3.94 -13.44
CA CYS A 138 -4.77 3.75 -12.65
C CYS A 138 -5.79 4.86 -12.91
N ARG A 139 -7.06 4.53 -12.73
CA ARG A 139 -8.17 5.48 -12.77
C ARG A 139 -9.12 5.21 -11.61
N PHE A 140 -9.50 6.28 -10.93
CA PHE A 140 -10.51 6.30 -9.89
C PHE A 140 -11.71 7.08 -10.40
N GLU A 141 -12.90 6.51 -10.30
CA GLU A 141 -14.11 7.11 -10.82
C GLU A 141 -15.23 7.03 -9.80
N THR A 142 -16.03 8.10 -9.71
CA THR A 142 -17.30 8.10 -8.97
C THR A 142 -18.42 8.47 -9.92
N SER A 143 -19.45 7.63 -10.00
CA SER A 143 -20.66 7.89 -10.76
C SER A 143 -21.88 7.59 -9.89
N ALA A 144 -22.57 8.62 -9.42
CA ALA A 144 -23.62 8.51 -8.41
C ALA A 144 -23.13 7.76 -7.15
N ASN A 145 -23.64 6.56 -6.90
CA ASN A 145 -23.27 5.72 -5.76
C ASN A 145 -22.18 4.69 -6.09
N ILE A 146 -21.68 4.67 -7.31
CA ILE A 146 -20.70 3.69 -7.78
C ILE A 146 -19.29 4.30 -7.76
N GLU A 147 -18.37 3.62 -7.11
CA GLU A 147 -16.94 3.91 -7.12
C GLU A 147 -16.22 2.80 -7.89
N ARG A 148 -15.26 3.18 -8.76
CA ARG A 148 -14.48 2.25 -9.56
C ARG A 148 -12.99 2.50 -9.39
N VAL A 149 -12.24 1.42 -9.28
CA VAL A 149 -10.78 1.40 -9.32
C VAL A 149 -10.35 0.55 -10.48
N LYS A 150 -9.62 1.13 -11.41
CA LYS A 150 -9.20 0.49 -12.65
C LYS A 150 -7.70 0.55 -12.80
N PHE A 151 -7.08 -0.56 -13.19
CA PHE A 151 -5.64 -0.67 -13.48
C PHE A 151 -5.40 -1.07 -14.92
N SER A 152 -4.34 -0.53 -15.51
CA SER A 152 -3.89 -0.86 -16.87
C SER A 152 -2.36 -0.79 -16.94
N LEU A 153 -1.74 -1.59 -17.82
CA LEU A 153 -0.34 -1.40 -18.22
C LEU A 153 -0.18 -0.36 -19.32
N PHE A 154 -1.30 0.17 -19.83
CA PHE A 154 -1.33 1.12 -20.95
C PHE A 154 -1.86 2.48 -20.51
N PRO A 155 -1.38 3.58 -21.13
CA PRO A 155 -1.84 4.95 -20.84
C PRO A 155 -3.22 5.22 -21.44
N LEU A 156 -4.26 4.59 -20.91
CA LEU A 156 -5.64 4.78 -21.37
C LEU A 156 -6.13 6.20 -21.03
N PRO A 157 -7.06 6.77 -21.82
CA PRO A 157 -7.59 8.11 -21.57
C PRO A 157 -8.17 8.27 -20.15
N GLY A 158 -7.73 9.30 -19.43
CA GLY A 158 -8.15 9.57 -18.05
C GLY A 158 -7.46 8.71 -16.99
N TYR A 159 -6.54 7.83 -17.36
CA TYR A 159 -5.70 7.11 -16.42
C TYR A 159 -4.49 7.94 -16.02
N ARG A 160 -4.09 7.85 -14.76
CA ARG A 160 -2.89 8.48 -14.22
C ARG A 160 -1.77 7.46 -14.14
N TYR A 161 -0.57 7.90 -14.44
CA TYR A 161 0.63 7.09 -14.26
C TYR A 161 0.98 6.93 -12.79
N VAL A 162 1.20 5.71 -12.36
CA VAL A 162 1.76 5.35 -11.05
C VAL A 162 3.23 5.01 -11.28
N PRO A 163 4.16 5.88 -10.83
CA PRO A 163 5.57 5.67 -11.07
C PRO A 163 6.09 4.46 -10.31
N LEU A 164 7.24 3.95 -10.75
CA LEU A 164 7.97 2.92 -10.03
C LEU A 164 8.32 3.43 -8.63
N MET A 165 8.02 2.62 -7.61
CA MET A 165 8.28 2.89 -6.20
C MET A 165 8.82 1.63 -5.53
N TYR A 166 9.46 1.82 -4.39
CA TYR A 166 9.96 0.73 -3.57
C TYR A 166 9.48 0.90 -2.13
N VAL A 167 8.99 -0.17 -1.55
CA VAL A 167 8.65 -0.26 -0.12
C VAL A 167 9.46 -1.36 0.53
N SER A 168 9.86 -1.17 1.78
CA SER A 168 10.59 -2.19 2.52
C SER A 168 9.79 -3.48 2.65
N ALA A 169 10.47 -4.61 2.45
CA ALA A 169 9.88 -5.93 2.66
C ALA A 169 9.45 -6.13 4.11
N TYR A 170 10.15 -5.50 5.05
CA TYR A 170 9.92 -5.60 6.49
C TYR A 170 9.48 -4.25 7.07
N GLU A 171 8.85 -4.27 8.23
CA GLU A 171 8.77 -3.11 9.10
C GLU A 171 10.20 -2.64 9.41
N ALA A 172 10.44 -1.32 9.35
CA ALA A 172 11.79 -0.80 9.28
C ALA A 172 12.61 -1.04 10.55
N THR A 173 13.87 -1.40 10.37
CA THR A 173 14.91 -1.36 11.38
C THR A 173 15.68 -0.03 11.30
N VAL A 174 16.60 0.22 12.22
CA VAL A 174 17.52 1.37 12.18
C VAL A 174 18.94 0.87 12.40
N GLN A 175 19.84 1.23 11.50
CA GLN A 175 21.28 1.11 11.75
C GLN A 175 21.67 2.18 12.77
N ARG A 176 21.93 1.77 14.02
CA ARG A 176 22.08 2.67 15.16
C ARG A 176 23.35 3.53 15.09
N SER A 177 24.44 2.98 14.57
CA SER A 177 25.71 3.70 14.41
C SER A 177 25.62 4.88 13.44
N THR A 178 24.71 4.85 12.47
CA THR A 178 24.57 5.87 11.41
C THR A 178 23.22 6.58 11.40
N ASN A 179 22.29 6.14 12.24
CA ASN A 179 20.87 6.58 12.21
C ASN A 179 20.26 6.46 10.80
N LYS A 180 20.53 5.36 10.10
CA LYS A 180 19.92 5.06 8.79
C LYS A 180 18.72 4.14 8.97
N LEU A 181 17.54 4.56 8.52
CA LEU A 181 16.37 3.69 8.43
C LEU A 181 16.66 2.57 7.44
N SER A 182 16.36 1.32 7.79
CA SER A 182 16.82 0.15 7.07
C SER A 182 15.72 -0.91 6.93
N SER A 183 15.86 -1.79 5.94
CA SER A 183 15.05 -2.99 5.74
C SER A 183 16.00 -4.18 5.57
N VAL A 184 16.27 -4.87 6.66
CA VAL A 184 17.29 -5.92 6.71
C VAL A 184 16.91 -7.05 7.68
N VAL A 185 17.50 -8.22 7.46
CA VAL A 185 17.52 -9.34 8.42
C VAL A 185 18.91 -9.35 9.08
N ASN A 186 19.03 -8.67 10.22
CA ASN A 186 20.30 -8.50 10.90
C ASN A 186 20.10 -8.44 12.42
N THR A 187 20.70 -9.36 13.15
CA THR A 187 20.56 -9.54 14.61
C THR A 187 21.72 -8.92 15.41
N THR A 188 22.59 -8.14 14.78
CA THR A 188 23.65 -7.42 15.51
C THR A 188 23.09 -6.27 16.32
N ALA A 189 23.84 -5.84 17.34
CA ALA A 189 23.48 -4.70 18.19
C ALA A 189 23.28 -3.40 17.39
N ASP A 190 23.93 -3.24 16.23
CA ASP A 190 23.78 -2.09 15.34
C ASP A 190 22.38 -2.01 14.71
N TYR A 191 21.66 -3.14 14.61
CA TYR A 191 20.29 -3.22 14.11
C TYR A 191 19.29 -3.60 15.20
N ARG A 192 19.58 -3.25 16.47
CA ARG A 192 18.65 -3.49 17.59
C ARG A 192 17.37 -2.68 17.37
N GLY A 193 16.23 -3.37 17.33
CA GLY A 193 14.90 -2.78 17.19
C GLY A 193 14.39 -2.10 18.45
N GLY A 194 13.06 -1.96 18.54
CA GLY A 194 12.42 -1.25 19.65
C GLY A 194 13.02 0.13 19.86
N ALA A 195 13.18 0.53 21.13
CA ALA A 195 13.90 1.74 21.54
C ALA A 195 15.38 1.46 21.90
N ASN A 196 15.98 0.44 21.27
CA ASN A 196 17.39 0.08 21.48
C ASN A 196 17.72 -0.45 22.91
N GLN A 197 16.88 -1.34 23.45
CA GLN A 197 17.04 -1.91 24.80
C GLN A 197 18.16 -2.98 24.84
N ALA A 198 19.38 -2.59 25.13
CA ALA A 198 20.54 -3.49 25.17
C ALA A 198 20.43 -4.58 26.27
N ASP A 199 19.81 -4.25 27.38
CA ASP A 199 19.63 -5.16 28.52
C ASP A 199 18.75 -6.39 28.18
N TRP A 200 18.08 -6.37 27.02
CA TRP A 200 17.21 -7.45 26.57
C TRP A 200 17.87 -8.42 25.58
N ASP A 201 19.07 -8.15 25.11
CA ASP A 201 19.69 -8.87 23.98
C ASP A 201 19.74 -10.40 24.16
N THR A 202 19.89 -10.89 25.39
CA THR A 202 19.95 -12.32 25.72
C THR A 202 18.65 -12.90 26.27
N LEU A 203 17.57 -12.12 26.30
CA LEU A 203 16.28 -12.51 26.85
C LEU A 203 15.29 -12.90 25.74
N SER A 204 14.25 -13.62 26.08
CA SER A 204 13.16 -13.97 25.15
C SER A 204 12.45 -12.75 24.53
N LYS A 205 12.43 -11.62 25.26
CA LYS A 205 11.89 -10.33 24.83
C LYS A 205 12.88 -9.48 24.02
N THR A 206 14.00 -10.06 23.57
CA THR A 206 15.01 -9.35 22.75
C THR A 206 14.39 -8.65 21.56
N VAL A 207 14.93 -7.48 21.21
CA VAL A 207 14.53 -6.72 20.01
C VAL A 207 15.63 -6.75 18.93
N LEU A 208 16.66 -7.59 19.07
CA LEU A 208 17.64 -7.85 18.02
C LEU A 208 16.95 -8.42 16.78
N GLY A 209 17.20 -7.83 15.61
CA GLY A 209 16.60 -8.24 14.35
C GLY A 209 15.09 -7.96 14.23
N ARG A 210 14.53 -7.12 15.09
CA ARG A 210 13.13 -6.70 15.07
C ARG A 210 12.96 -5.24 14.63
N PRO A 211 11.74 -4.81 14.25
CA PRO A 211 11.49 -3.42 13.84
C PRO A 211 11.90 -2.40 14.90
N ALA A 212 12.36 -1.24 14.46
CA ALA A 212 12.60 -0.09 15.32
C ALA A 212 11.29 0.65 15.59
N THR A 213 11.07 1.00 16.86
CA THR A 213 9.88 1.73 17.31
C THR A 213 10.26 2.85 18.28
N GLN A 214 9.27 3.53 18.82
CA GLN A 214 9.47 4.68 19.72
C GLN A 214 10.26 5.82 19.06
N ILE A 215 10.01 6.02 17.77
CA ILE A 215 10.62 7.04 16.93
C ILE A 215 9.49 7.90 16.35
N SER A 216 9.65 9.23 16.38
CA SER A 216 8.70 10.16 15.79
C SER A 216 8.69 10.08 14.26
N ARG A 217 7.59 10.51 13.60
CA ARG A 217 7.53 10.56 12.13
C ARG A 217 8.65 11.41 11.55
N THR A 218 8.96 12.56 12.15
CA THR A 218 10.08 13.43 11.76
C THR A 218 11.41 12.68 11.74
N ASN A 219 11.67 11.90 12.81
CA ASN A 219 12.93 11.15 12.92
C ASN A 219 12.95 9.96 11.95
N PHE A 220 11.83 9.26 11.73
CA PHE A 220 11.76 8.23 10.70
C PHE A 220 12.10 8.79 9.31
N ARG A 221 11.56 9.96 8.94
CA ARG A 221 11.90 10.68 7.70
C ARG A 221 13.38 11.02 7.64
N THR A 222 13.94 11.60 8.71
CA THR A 222 15.35 11.97 8.81
C THR A 222 16.25 10.75 8.64
N TYR A 223 15.95 9.66 9.33
CA TYR A 223 16.75 8.42 9.27
C TYR A 223 16.67 7.76 7.88
N ALA A 224 15.52 7.84 7.19
CA ALA A 224 15.43 7.41 5.82
C ALA A 224 16.32 8.24 4.89
N ARG A 225 16.31 9.57 5.02
CA ARG A 225 17.12 10.50 4.21
C ARG A 225 18.62 10.41 4.50
N ASN A 226 19.03 9.95 5.70
CA ASN A 226 20.43 9.69 6.02
C ASN A 226 21.06 8.60 5.12
N ARG A 227 20.24 7.81 4.39
CA ARG A 227 20.78 6.84 3.43
C ARG A 227 21.55 7.51 2.30
N LYS A 228 21.05 8.65 1.79
CA LYS A 228 21.71 9.41 0.73
C LYS A 228 21.65 10.90 1.03
N ALA A 229 22.75 11.47 1.46
CA ALA A 229 22.84 12.90 1.73
C ALA A 229 22.42 13.75 0.52
N GLY A 230 21.62 14.79 0.75
CA GLY A 230 21.11 15.70 -0.27
C GLY A 230 19.94 15.13 -1.13
N SER A 231 19.47 13.91 -0.85
CA SER A 231 18.35 13.29 -1.56
C SER A 231 17.10 13.25 -0.70
N THR A 232 15.94 13.53 -1.30
CA THR A 232 14.62 13.35 -0.69
C THR A 232 13.91 12.07 -1.18
N LYS A 233 14.58 11.23 -1.97
CA LYS A 233 14.01 10.01 -2.54
C LYS A 233 13.78 8.91 -1.49
N TRP A 234 14.63 8.83 -0.46
CA TRP A 234 14.45 7.94 0.67
C TRP A 234 13.53 8.57 1.72
N ASN A 235 12.47 7.87 2.08
CA ASN A 235 11.47 8.31 3.04
C ASN A 235 11.07 7.17 3.98
N CYS A 236 10.42 7.50 5.11
CA CYS A 236 9.60 6.50 5.80
C CYS A 236 8.36 6.18 4.95
N MET A 237 7.47 5.30 5.42
CA MET A 237 6.23 4.96 4.70
C MET A 237 5.55 6.22 4.18
N THR A 238 5.18 6.26 2.90
CA THR A 238 4.46 7.39 2.31
C THR A 238 3.00 7.05 2.06
N TYR A 239 2.15 8.07 2.08
CA TYR A 239 0.72 7.88 1.89
C TYR A 239 0.38 7.34 0.49
N ASP A 240 1.09 7.78 -0.55
CA ASP A 240 0.88 7.25 -1.90
C ASP A 240 1.20 5.76 -2.01
N VAL A 241 2.26 5.31 -1.32
CA VAL A 241 2.60 3.87 -1.22
C VAL A 241 1.50 3.12 -0.48
N GLN A 242 1.08 3.61 0.71
CA GLN A 242 0.03 2.97 1.51
C GLN A 242 -1.30 2.85 0.75
N LYS A 243 -1.72 3.94 0.14
CA LYS A 243 -2.93 4.02 -0.68
C LYS A 243 -2.89 3.02 -1.83
N MET A 244 -1.78 2.97 -2.54
CA MET A 244 -1.64 2.10 -3.69
C MET A 244 -1.59 0.61 -3.31
N LEU A 245 -0.92 0.26 -2.20
CA LEU A 245 -0.92 -1.11 -1.66
C LEU A 245 -2.33 -1.57 -1.28
N TYR A 246 -3.14 -0.69 -0.68
CA TYR A 246 -4.52 -1.01 -0.36
C TYR A 246 -5.33 -1.32 -1.64
N TRP A 247 -5.26 -0.46 -2.66
CA TRP A 247 -6.02 -0.68 -3.90
C TRP A 247 -5.51 -1.86 -4.72
N LEU A 248 -4.21 -2.14 -4.70
CA LEU A 248 -3.67 -3.38 -5.27
C LEU A 248 -4.31 -4.59 -4.58
N PHE A 249 -4.34 -4.62 -3.25
CA PHE A 249 -5.01 -5.69 -2.51
C PHE A 249 -6.48 -5.82 -2.90
N VAL A 250 -7.25 -4.74 -2.88
CA VAL A 250 -8.70 -4.76 -3.16
C VAL A 250 -8.99 -5.26 -4.58
N VAL A 251 -8.23 -4.83 -5.58
CA VAL A 251 -8.41 -5.29 -6.97
C VAL A 251 -8.04 -6.76 -7.14
N GLU A 252 -7.00 -7.24 -6.44
CA GLU A 252 -6.59 -8.64 -6.50
C GLU A 252 -7.63 -9.58 -5.90
N TYR A 253 -8.12 -9.26 -4.69
CA TYR A 253 -8.98 -10.15 -3.91
C TYR A 253 -10.48 -9.87 -4.06
N ALA A 254 -10.87 -8.73 -4.60
CA ALA A 254 -12.24 -8.24 -4.70
C ALA A 254 -12.96 -8.17 -3.33
N THR A 255 -12.24 -7.81 -2.30
CA THR A 255 -12.75 -7.55 -0.95
C THR A 255 -12.14 -6.28 -0.38
N LEU A 256 -12.92 -5.54 0.43
CA LEU A 256 -12.44 -4.38 1.19
C LEU A 256 -11.85 -4.79 2.55
N ASN A 257 -12.00 -6.06 2.94
CA ASN A 257 -11.49 -6.60 4.20
C ASN A 257 -10.15 -7.29 4.00
N SER A 258 -9.05 -6.64 4.38
CA SER A 258 -7.72 -7.24 4.33
C SER A 258 -7.55 -8.45 5.28
N GLN A 259 -8.37 -8.55 6.33
CA GLN A 259 -8.35 -9.64 7.30
C GLN A 259 -9.24 -10.84 6.93
N GLU A 260 -9.82 -10.90 5.72
CA GLU A 260 -10.43 -12.16 5.25
C GLU A 260 -9.43 -13.30 5.39
N ALA A 261 -9.95 -14.48 5.75
CA ALA A 261 -9.10 -15.66 5.91
C ALA A 261 -8.25 -15.92 4.66
N PHE A 262 -6.95 -16.13 4.86
CA PHE A 262 -6.06 -16.46 3.75
C PHE A 262 -6.51 -17.75 3.07
N ASN A 263 -6.56 -17.75 1.74
CA ASN A 263 -6.99 -18.88 0.95
C ASN A 263 -6.07 -19.06 -0.27
N THR A 264 -5.46 -20.23 -0.39
CA THR A 264 -4.60 -20.61 -1.52
C THR A 264 -5.38 -21.03 -2.75
N GLN A 265 -6.65 -21.42 -2.58
CA GLN A 265 -7.49 -21.89 -3.68
C GLN A 265 -8.02 -20.71 -4.48
N LEU A 266 -8.06 -20.86 -5.79
CA LEU A 266 -8.75 -19.90 -6.65
C LEU A 266 -10.27 -20.16 -6.66
N THR A 267 -11.06 -19.17 -7.05
CA THR A 267 -12.48 -19.38 -7.35
C THR A 267 -12.64 -20.32 -8.54
N ALA A 268 -13.86 -20.79 -8.80
CA ALA A 268 -14.15 -21.62 -9.97
C ALA A 268 -13.79 -20.93 -11.30
N GLU A 269 -13.88 -19.60 -11.32
CA GLU A 269 -13.49 -18.76 -12.47
C GLU A 269 -11.98 -18.53 -12.57
N GLY A 270 -11.19 -18.91 -11.55
CA GLY A 270 -9.74 -18.78 -11.53
C GLY A 270 -9.23 -17.47 -10.91
N TYR A 271 -10.00 -16.80 -10.07
CA TYR A 271 -9.61 -15.56 -9.37
C TYR A 271 -9.06 -15.82 -7.97
N ARG A 272 -8.23 -14.90 -7.46
CA ARG A 272 -7.87 -14.86 -6.04
C ARG A 272 -9.10 -14.64 -5.18
N GLN A 273 -9.12 -15.25 -3.99
CA GLN A 273 -10.20 -15.12 -3.01
C GLN A 273 -9.64 -15.13 -1.59
N GLY A 274 -10.46 -14.75 -0.59
CA GLY A 274 -10.03 -14.57 0.78
C GLY A 274 -9.29 -13.24 0.96
N GLY A 275 -8.33 -13.20 1.85
CA GLY A 275 -7.51 -12.04 2.19
C GLY A 275 -6.14 -12.44 2.71
N LEU A 276 -5.63 -11.66 3.67
CA LEU A 276 -4.31 -11.84 4.26
C LEU A 276 -4.35 -12.55 5.62
N GLY A 277 -5.54 -12.92 6.11
CA GLY A 277 -5.74 -13.49 7.45
C GLY A 277 -5.69 -12.42 8.55
N ASP A 278 -5.87 -12.86 9.81
CA ASP A 278 -5.96 -11.95 10.96
C ASP A 278 -4.64 -11.20 11.27
N GLY A 279 -3.53 -11.66 10.72
CA GLY A 279 -2.21 -11.11 11.07
C GLY A 279 -1.87 -11.30 12.55
N VAL A 280 -1.06 -10.41 13.08
CA VAL A 280 -0.57 -10.47 14.47
C VAL A 280 -1.48 -9.63 15.40
N THR A 281 -2.81 -9.73 15.27
CA THR A 281 -3.72 -8.77 15.90
C THR A 281 -4.37 -9.24 17.20
N THR A 282 -4.14 -10.48 17.62
CA THR A 282 -4.92 -11.15 18.68
C THR A 282 -4.20 -11.24 20.03
N LEU A 283 -3.21 -10.39 20.29
CA LEU A 283 -2.52 -10.38 21.58
C LEU A 283 -3.41 -9.79 22.68
N ASP A 284 -3.19 -10.28 23.89
CA ASP A 284 -3.72 -9.67 25.12
C ASP A 284 -2.89 -8.44 25.50
N SER A 285 -3.53 -7.29 25.66
CA SER A 285 -2.88 -6.01 25.97
C SER A 285 -2.08 -6.05 27.26
N GLY A 286 -2.64 -6.65 28.33
CA GLY A 286 -1.98 -6.74 29.62
C GLY A 286 -0.76 -7.64 29.58
N LYS A 287 -0.86 -8.79 28.91
CA LYS A 287 0.26 -9.72 28.73
C LYS A 287 1.37 -9.09 27.91
N TRP A 288 1.05 -8.44 26.79
CA TRP A 288 2.06 -7.78 25.94
C TRP A 288 2.78 -6.65 26.68
N ASN A 289 2.02 -5.82 27.42
CA ASN A 289 2.62 -4.80 28.26
C ASN A 289 3.59 -5.39 29.30
N THR A 290 3.17 -6.42 30.02
CA THR A 290 3.98 -7.06 31.06
C THR A 290 5.20 -7.77 30.47
N PHE A 291 5.06 -8.41 29.31
CA PHE A 291 6.12 -9.16 28.66
C PHE A 291 7.26 -8.26 28.19
N ASN A 292 6.95 -7.26 27.37
CA ASN A 292 7.97 -6.40 26.80
C ASN A 292 7.54 -4.94 26.57
N GLY A 293 6.52 -4.45 27.26
CA GLY A 293 6.11 -3.05 27.18
C GLY A 293 5.60 -2.63 25.81
N TYR A 294 4.89 -3.49 25.09
CA TYR A 294 4.35 -3.26 23.74
C TYR A 294 5.40 -3.15 22.62
N TYR A 295 6.65 -3.54 22.85
CA TYR A 295 7.66 -3.54 21.82
C TYR A 295 7.45 -4.67 20.78
N PRO A 296 7.94 -4.51 19.55
CA PRO A 296 7.78 -5.54 18.51
C PRO A 296 8.48 -6.85 18.88
N PHE A 297 7.90 -7.97 18.46
CA PHE A 297 8.39 -9.31 18.80
C PHE A 297 8.57 -10.23 17.59
N ILE A 298 7.98 -9.92 16.43
CA ILE A 298 8.23 -10.66 15.19
C ILE A 298 9.58 -10.23 14.62
N PRO A 299 10.51 -11.15 14.36
CA PRO A 299 11.77 -10.82 13.70
C PRO A 299 11.54 -10.50 12.22
N CYS A 300 12.27 -9.53 11.69
CA CYS A 300 12.26 -9.21 10.26
C CYS A 300 12.71 -10.43 9.44
N GLY A 301 12.03 -10.69 8.33
CA GLY A 301 12.32 -11.82 7.45
C GLY A 301 11.73 -13.15 7.90
N TYR A 302 10.82 -13.16 8.86
CA TYR A 302 10.20 -14.38 9.36
C TYR A 302 9.43 -15.16 8.28
N THR A 303 8.92 -14.47 7.27
CA THR A 303 8.13 -15.06 6.17
C THR A 303 8.91 -15.17 4.85
N ASP A 304 10.23 -15.04 4.85
CA ASP A 304 11.05 -14.97 3.64
C ASP A 304 11.02 -16.21 2.75
N GLU A 305 10.69 -17.38 3.32
CA GLU A 305 10.46 -18.62 2.57
C GLU A 305 9.26 -18.53 1.60
N LEU A 306 8.40 -17.51 1.74
CA LEU A 306 7.29 -17.25 0.81
C LEU A 306 7.71 -16.43 -0.42
N GLY A 307 8.92 -15.92 -0.47
CA GLY A 307 9.46 -15.14 -1.60
C GLY A 307 8.60 -13.92 -1.94
N ASN A 308 8.28 -13.73 -3.24
CA ASN A 308 7.36 -12.70 -3.73
C ASN A 308 5.88 -13.07 -3.49
N GLY A 309 5.60 -14.19 -2.84
CA GLY A 309 4.25 -14.70 -2.64
C GLY A 309 3.44 -13.92 -1.61
N THR A 310 2.16 -14.25 -1.55
CA THR A 310 1.24 -13.90 -0.46
C THR A 310 0.96 -15.15 0.35
N GLY A 311 0.92 -15.00 1.68
CA GLY A 311 0.68 -16.13 2.58
C GLY A 311 0.71 -15.73 4.04
N GLU A 312 0.61 -16.72 4.91
CA GLU A 312 0.75 -16.55 6.35
C GLU A 312 1.66 -17.63 6.93
N LYS A 313 2.36 -17.29 8.01
CA LYS A 313 3.20 -18.22 8.77
C LYS A 313 2.93 -18.09 10.25
N GLU A 314 2.78 -19.24 10.92
CA GLU A 314 2.53 -19.27 12.36
C GLU A 314 3.79 -18.90 13.15
N TYR A 315 3.69 -17.96 14.08
CA TYR A 315 4.70 -17.61 15.06
C TYR A 315 4.22 -17.97 16.46
N THR A 316 5.03 -18.75 17.18
CA THR A 316 4.76 -19.09 18.58
C THR A 316 5.41 -18.06 19.50
N MET A 317 4.59 -17.39 20.32
CA MET A 317 5.07 -16.44 21.31
C MET A 317 5.95 -17.13 22.36
N PRO A 318 6.98 -16.44 22.90
CA PRO A 318 7.74 -16.93 24.03
C PRO A 318 6.86 -17.29 25.23
N THR A 319 7.28 -18.30 25.99
CA THR A 319 6.51 -18.79 27.16
C THR A 319 6.36 -17.76 28.25
N GLU A 320 7.27 -16.78 28.33
CA GLU A 320 7.20 -15.63 29.25
C GLU A 320 6.08 -14.65 28.87
N TYR A 321 5.64 -14.63 27.60
CA TYR A 321 4.43 -13.92 27.20
C TYR A 321 3.18 -14.72 27.60
N ASP A 322 3.14 -16.01 27.28
CA ASP A 322 2.01 -16.87 27.57
C ASP A 322 2.46 -18.35 27.65
N ALA A 323 2.39 -18.93 28.84
CA ALA A 323 2.74 -20.33 29.09
C ALA A 323 1.90 -21.34 28.26
N SER A 324 0.75 -20.90 27.72
CA SER A 324 -0.10 -21.71 26.83
C SER A 324 0.43 -21.81 25.39
N SER A 325 1.62 -21.31 25.11
CA SER A 325 2.23 -21.27 23.76
C SER A 325 1.34 -20.54 22.74
N LYS A 326 0.89 -19.33 23.09
CA LYS A 326 0.08 -18.47 22.20
C LYS A 326 0.72 -18.40 20.81
N LYS A 327 -0.09 -18.67 19.81
CA LYS A 327 0.30 -18.58 18.39
C LYS A 327 -0.40 -17.42 17.73
N VAL A 328 0.32 -16.75 16.81
CA VAL A 328 -0.19 -15.69 15.96
C VAL A 328 0.21 -15.97 14.51
N LYS A 329 -0.49 -15.37 13.55
CA LYS A 329 -0.21 -15.52 12.13
C LYS A 329 0.53 -14.28 11.63
N VAL A 330 1.72 -14.48 11.08
CA VAL A 330 2.50 -13.42 10.40
C VAL A 330 2.11 -13.45 8.93
N CYS A 331 1.42 -12.43 8.48
CA CYS A 331 0.96 -12.35 7.09
C CYS A 331 2.02 -11.70 6.19
N ARG A 332 1.99 -12.08 4.90
CA ARG A 332 2.82 -11.54 3.83
C ARG A 332 1.94 -11.22 2.63
N TYR A 333 2.05 -10.03 2.08
CA TYR A 333 1.41 -9.63 0.85
C TYR A 333 2.44 -9.31 -0.22
N ARG A 334 2.57 -10.16 -1.22
CA ARG A 334 3.46 -9.99 -2.38
C ARG A 334 4.88 -9.53 -1.99
N GLY A 335 5.48 -10.22 -1.05
CA GLY A 335 6.82 -9.91 -0.54
C GLY A 335 6.86 -8.94 0.65
N ILE A 336 5.77 -8.29 0.99
CA ILE A 336 5.68 -7.36 2.12
C ILE A 336 5.20 -8.11 3.37
N GLU A 337 6.08 -8.27 4.35
CA GLU A 337 5.82 -8.92 5.65
C GLU A 337 5.10 -7.94 6.58
N ASN A 338 4.12 -8.42 7.36
CA ASN A 338 3.32 -7.63 8.29
C ASN A 338 2.84 -6.29 7.69
N PRO A 339 2.09 -6.29 6.57
CA PRO A 339 1.60 -5.04 5.98
C PRO A 339 0.64 -4.28 6.91
N PHE A 340 0.10 -4.96 7.92
CA PHE A 340 -0.74 -4.41 9.00
C PHE A 340 -0.66 -5.29 10.26
N GLY A 341 -1.12 -4.79 11.40
CA GLY A 341 -1.56 -5.55 12.58
C GLY A 341 -0.46 -5.97 13.57
N HIS A 342 0.83 -5.73 13.31
CA HIS A 342 1.91 -5.98 14.27
C HIS A 342 2.23 -4.72 15.08
N ILE A 343 2.63 -3.65 14.41
CA ILE A 343 2.84 -2.32 14.97
C ILE A 343 2.22 -1.26 14.06
N TRP A 344 1.76 -0.15 14.65
CA TRP A 344 1.32 1.01 13.89
C TRP A 344 2.43 1.57 13.02
N GLN A 345 2.11 2.03 11.82
CA GLN A 345 3.08 2.56 10.87
C GLN A 345 2.87 4.05 10.64
N TRP A 346 3.81 4.89 11.11
CA TRP A 346 3.86 6.30 10.74
C TRP A 346 3.93 6.43 9.23
N THR A 347 3.03 7.25 8.68
CA THR A 347 2.91 7.51 7.25
C THR A 347 3.11 8.99 6.97
N ASP A 348 4.01 9.30 6.03
CA ASP A 348 4.35 10.66 5.63
C ASP A 348 3.61 11.07 4.34
N GLY A 349 3.66 12.36 3.97
CA GLY A 349 2.89 12.88 2.84
C GLY A 349 1.41 13.09 3.14
N ILE A 350 0.99 12.96 4.40
CA ILE A 350 -0.38 13.21 4.85
C ILE A 350 -0.39 13.90 6.21
N ASN A 351 -1.19 14.95 6.33
CA ASN A 351 -1.45 15.70 7.55
C ASN A 351 -2.94 15.95 7.72
N VAL A 352 -3.42 15.97 8.95
CA VAL A 352 -4.81 16.32 9.26
C VAL A 352 -4.83 17.56 10.16
N ARG A 353 -5.64 18.55 9.78
CA ARG A 353 -5.96 19.71 10.61
C ARG A 353 -7.27 19.47 11.32
N ILE A 354 -7.23 19.25 12.63
CA ILE A 354 -8.44 19.04 13.41
C ILE A 354 -8.77 20.34 14.14
N ASN A 355 -9.92 20.91 13.81
CA ASN A 355 -10.47 22.10 14.46
C ASN A 355 -11.30 21.67 15.69
N PRO A 356 -11.27 22.44 16.81
CA PRO A 356 -11.99 22.11 18.02
C PRO A 356 -13.50 22.25 17.87
N GLY A 357 -14.24 21.73 18.86
CA GLY A 357 -15.69 21.86 18.97
C GLY A 357 -16.48 20.95 18.01
N SER A 358 -17.77 20.81 18.27
CA SER A 358 -18.67 19.93 17.51
C SER A 358 -18.85 20.33 16.04
N ASN A 359 -18.76 21.61 15.72
CA ASN A 359 -18.92 22.16 14.37
C ASN A 359 -17.57 22.35 13.65
N GLY A 360 -16.45 21.96 14.25
CA GLY A 360 -15.15 22.02 13.62
C GLY A 360 -15.04 20.99 12.48
N LEU A 361 -14.04 21.15 11.62
CA LEU A 361 -13.70 20.19 10.56
C LEU A 361 -12.40 19.44 10.91
N SER A 362 -12.25 18.25 10.38
CA SER A 362 -11.00 17.48 10.38
C SER A 362 -10.52 17.39 8.93
N GLU A 363 -9.76 18.38 8.51
CA GLU A 363 -9.37 18.60 7.11
C GLU A 363 -8.13 17.78 6.76
N VAL A 364 -8.20 16.98 5.70
CA VAL A 364 -7.11 16.11 5.26
C VAL A 364 -6.32 16.77 4.13
N PHE A 365 -5.01 16.81 4.31
CA PHE A 365 -4.06 17.38 3.36
C PHE A 365 -3.05 16.31 2.95
N VAL A 366 -2.86 16.12 1.63
CA VAL A 366 -1.94 15.15 1.05
C VAL A 366 -0.89 15.81 0.17
N CYS A 367 0.29 15.20 0.09
CA CYS A 367 1.41 15.67 -0.72
C CYS A 367 2.13 14.48 -1.31
N SER A 368 2.33 14.46 -2.63
CA SER A 368 3.09 13.43 -3.34
C SER A 368 4.56 13.84 -3.60
N ASP A 369 4.95 15.07 -3.26
CA ASP A 369 6.32 15.55 -3.41
C ASP A 369 7.12 15.38 -2.10
N PRO A 370 8.04 14.38 -2.02
CA PRO A 370 8.78 14.14 -0.79
C PRO A 370 9.62 15.32 -0.32
N SER A 371 10.00 16.25 -1.22
CA SER A 371 10.77 17.43 -0.85
C SER A 371 10.00 18.41 0.03
N LYS A 372 8.67 18.34 0.03
CA LYS A 372 7.75 19.18 0.78
C LYS A 372 7.21 18.55 2.07
N PHE A 373 7.52 17.27 2.32
CA PHE A 373 7.04 16.61 3.54
C PHE A 373 7.50 17.33 4.80
N ASN A 374 6.55 17.68 5.66
CA ASN A 374 6.81 18.38 6.91
C ASN A 374 5.75 18.06 7.97
N ASP A 375 6.00 18.43 9.21
CA ASP A 375 5.19 18.12 10.39
C ASP A 375 4.63 19.37 11.08
N SER A 376 4.74 20.55 10.46
CA SER A 376 4.42 21.83 11.10
C SER A 376 3.38 22.67 10.36
N ASN A 377 3.15 22.40 9.07
CA ASN A 377 2.22 23.16 8.24
C ASN A 377 1.70 22.34 7.06
N TYR A 378 0.96 22.98 6.16
CA TYR A 378 0.32 22.35 4.99
C TYR A 378 0.88 22.91 3.67
N ASN A 379 2.02 23.59 3.69
CA ASN A 379 2.63 24.17 2.49
C ASN A 379 3.06 23.06 1.51
N GLY A 380 2.57 23.12 0.29
CA GLY A 380 2.80 22.10 -0.73
C GLY A 380 1.90 20.86 -0.60
N TYR A 381 0.94 20.87 0.31
CA TYR A 381 -0.10 19.86 0.44
C TYR A 381 -1.40 20.35 -0.20
N SER A 382 -2.18 19.43 -0.75
CA SER A 382 -3.52 19.66 -1.30
C SER A 382 -4.58 19.16 -0.33
N HIS A 383 -5.62 20.00 -0.08
CA HIS A 383 -6.79 19.57 0.67
C HIS A 383 -7.61 18.59 -0.16
N VAL A 384 -7.88 17.40 0.36
CA VAL A 384 -8.59 16.34 -0.37
C VAL A 384 -9.98 16.02 0.19
N GLY A 385 -10.33 16.56 1.34
CA GLY A 385 -11.62 16.36 2.00
C GLY A 385 -11.51 16.38 3.51
N ASN A 386 -12.57 15.93 4.18
CA ASN A 386 -12.62 15.89 5.63
C ASN A 386 -12.73 14.44 6.12
N GLU A 387 -11.95 14.08 7.16
CA GLU A 387 -12.11 12.79 7.80
C GLU A 387 -13.29 12.78 8.78
N ALA A 388 -13.75 11.58 9.12
CA ALA A 388 -14.75 11.36 10.16
C ALA A 388 -14.26 11.88 11.51
N ARG A 389 -15.14 12.56 12.24
CA ARG A 389 -14.83 13.13 13.57
C ARG A 389 -15.22 12.21 14.73
N ALA A 390 -15.65 11.00 14.44
CA ALA A 390 -15.95 9.97 15.41
C ALA A 390 -15.12 8.72 15.11
N GLU A 391 -14.75 8.00 16.16
CA GLU A 391 -14.15 6.68 16.04
C GLU A 391 -15.18 5.63 15.66
N GLY A 392 -14.78 4.63 14.90
CA GLY A 392 -15.66 3.54 14.49
C GLY A 392 -15.19 2.81 13.25
N TYR A 393 -15.87 1.71 12.92
CA TYR A 393 -15.66 1.02 11.65
C TYR A 393 -16.04 1.91 10.47
N VAL A 394 -15.19 1.91 9.46
CA VAL A 394 -15.32 2.78 8.29
C VAL A 394 -16.49 2.35 7.41
N LYS A 395 -17.39 3.29 7.13
CA LYS A 395 -18.49 3.12 6.17
C LYS A 395 -18.17 3.74 4.82
N GLU A 396 -17.59 4.94 4.82
CA GLU A 396 -17.17 5.66 3.62
C GLU A 396 -15.78 6.25 3.78
N ILE A 397 -15.06 6.36 2.68
CA ILE A 397 -13.76 7.02 2.55
C ILE A 397 -13.90 8.28 1.68
N ILE A 398 -12.89 9.15 1.71
CA ILE A 398 -12.89 10.36 0.86
C ILE A 398 -12.92 9.96 -0.62
N PHE A 399 -12.28 8.91 -1.03
CA PHE A 399 -12.10 8.38 -2.40
C PHE A 399 -11.65 9.43 -3.41
N GLY A 400 -12.57 10.27 -3.90
CA GLY A 400 -12.26 11.34 -4.85
C GLY A 400 -11.69 10.83 -6.18
N GLU A 401 -11.01 11.72 -6.90
CA GLU A 401 -10.37 11.36 -8.17
C GLU A 401 -9.00 10.67 -8.00
N SER A 402 -8.46 10.62 -6.79
CA SER A 402 -7.15 10.05 -6.49
C SER A 402 -7.21 8.77 -5.66
N GLY A 403 -8.42 8.25 -5.39
CA GLY A 403 -8.61 7.02 -4.63
C GLY A 403 -8.14 7.14 -3.18
N GLU A 404 -8.46 8.27 -2.52
CA GLU A 404 -8.06 8.50 -1.13
C GLU A 404 -8.69 7.46 -0.19
N ILE A 405 -7.90 6.91 0.73
CA ILE A 405 -8.35 5.83 1.65
C ILE A 405 -8.61 6.33 3.07
N ILE A 406 -8.72 7.63 3.27
CA ILE A 406 -8.98 8.22 4.58
C ILE A 406 -10.48 8.11 4.90
N PRO A 407 -10.84 7.64 6.11
CA PRO A 407 -12.22 7.49 6.53
C PRO A 407 -12.98 8.83 6.51
N ALA A 408 -14.07 8.91 5.76
CA ALA A 408 -14.95 10.08 5.69
C ALA A 408 -16.20 9.92 6.56
N LEU A 409 -16.66 8.68 6.76
CA LEU A 409 -17.83 8.36 7.57
C LEU A 409 -17.61 7.02 8.28
N VAL A 410 -17.91 6.95 9.57
CA VAL A 410 -18.00 5.72 10.35
C VAL A 410 -19.44 5.22 10.44
N GLY A 411 -19.63 4.00 10.92
CA GLY A 411 -20.95 3.33 11.01
C GLY A 411 -20.99 2.03 10.21
N GLY A 412 -19.84 1.54 9.79
CA GLY A 412 -19.64 0.17 9.30
C GLY A 412 -19.56 -0.85 10.44
N GLY A 413 -19.02 -2.01 10.15
CA GLY A 413 -18.72 -3.09 11.09
C GLY A 413 -17.51 -3.89 10.64
N SER A 414 -17.00 -4.77 11.49
CA SER A 414 -15.85 -5.64 11.17
C SER A 414 -16.08 -6.61 10.00
N THR A 415 -17.33 -6.73 9.53
CA THR A 415 -17.73 -7.62 8.43
C THR A 415 -18.50 -6.89 7.33
N THR A 416 -18.63 -5.56 7.41
CA THR A 416 -19.40 -4.74 6.48
C THR A 416 -18.62 -3.52 6.02
N TYR A 417 -18.88 -3.05 4.81
CA TYR A 417 -18.20 -1.92 4.18
C TYR A 417 -16.69 -2.15 4.11
N PHE A 418 -15.86 -1.26 4.69
CA PHE A 418 -14.40 -1.35 4.64
C PHE A 418 -13.80 -2.30 5.68
N CYS A 419 -14.55 -2.70 6.70
CA CYS A 419 -14.13 -3.56 7.81
C CYS A 419 -13.01 -3.01 8.70
N ASP A 420 -12.25 -2.04 8.25
CA ASP A 420 -11.18 -1.36 8.97
C ASP A 420 -11.72 -0.28 9.92
N TYR A 421 -10.97 0.03 10.98
CA TYR A 421 -11.40 0.98 12.01
C TYR A 421 -10.70 2.34 11.87
N HIS A 422 -11.39 3.39 12.22
CA HIS A 422 -10.87 4.76 12.31
C HIS A 422 -10.74 5.21 13.75
N TYR A 423 -9.56 5.71 14.11
CA TYR A 423 -9.23 6.31 15.40
C TYR A 423 -8.95 7.80 15.23
N THR A 424 -9.63 8.63 15.99
CA THR A 424 -9.44 10.08 16.02
C THR A 424 -9.81 10.65 17.38
N ASN A 425 -9.38 11.87 17.67
CA ASN A 425 -9.85 12.63 18.81
C ASN A 425 -10.01 14.10 18.45
N ILE A 426 -10.97 14.78 19.07
CA ILE A 426 -11.19 16.21 18.89
C ILE A 426 -10.40 16.97 19.96
N PRO A 427 -9.37 17.75 19.57
CA PRO A 427 -8.56 18.50 20.54
C PRO A 427 -9.30 19.76 21.04
N ALA A 428 -8.84 20.30 22.17
CA ALA A 428 -9.38 21.55 22.73
C ALA A 428 -8.99 22.81 21.94
N SER A 429 -7.95 22.72 21.11
CA SER A 429 -7.48 23.78 20.20
C SER A 429 -7.11 23.18 18.84
N VAL A 430 -6.97 24.00 17.80
CA VAL A 430 -6.56 23.53 16.49
C VAL A 430 -5.26 22.74 16.59
N ALA A 431 -5.27 21.52 16.03
CA ALA A 431 -4.11 20.65 16.05
C ALA A 431 -3.77 20.11 14.66
N LEU A 432 -2.47 20.01 14.37
CA LEU A 432 -1.93 19.22 13.28
C LEU A 432 -1.71 17.79 13.79
N ARG A 433 -2.26 16.81 13.06
CA ARG A 433 -2.07 15.39 13.33
C ARG A 433 -1.33 14.71 12.20
N GLY A 434 -0.47 13.75 12.53
CA GLY A 434 0.05 12.77 11.60
C GLY A 434 -0.93 11.61 11.48
N VAL A 435 -0.77 10.78 10.46
CA VAL A 435 -1.60 9.59 10.27
C VAL A 435 -0.76 8.32 10.43
N LEU A 436 -1.30 7.38 11.19
CA LEU A 436 -0.80 6.02 11.36
C LEU A 436 -1.72 5.07 10.61
N PHE A 437 -1.16 4.04 9.97
CA PHE A 437 -1.93 2.99 9.33
C PHE A 437 -1.61 1.61 9.90
N GLY A 438 -2.51 0.67 9.66
CA GLY A 438 -2.30 -0.76 9.86
C GLY A 438 -2.88 -1.35 11.15
N GLY A 439 -2.95 -0.57 12.23
CA GLY A 439 -3.26 -1.13 13.53
C GLY A 439 -2.05 -1.82 14.18
N TYR A 440 -2.24 -2.42 15.36
CA TYR A 440 -1.20 -3.13 16.10
C TYR A 440 -1.75 -4.40 16.77
N ALA A 441 -0.88 -5.16 17.43
CA ALA A 441 -1.11 -6.54 17.84
C ALA A 441 -2.30 -6.82 18.79
N ILE A 442 -2.95 -5.78 19.31
CA ILE A 442 -4.16 -5.92 20.15
C ILE A 442 -5.44 -5.40 19.50
N ASN A 443 -5.39 -4.94 18.24
CA ASN A 443 -6.57 -4.34 17.59
C ASN A 443 -7.60 -5.38 17.14
N GLY A 444 -7.24 -6.67 17.04
CA GLY A 444 -8.15 -7.69 16.54
C GLY A 444 -8.74 -7.31 15.19
N ALA A 445 -10.04 -7.45 15.03
CA ALA A 445 -10.77 -7.14 13.80
C ALA A 445 -10.78 -5.64 13.41
N SER A 446 -10.28 -4.75 14.27
CA SER A 446 -10.18 -3.31 13.97
C SER A 446 -8.94 -2.96 13.13
N ALA A 447 -7.94 -3.86 13.06
CA ALA A 447 -6.76 -3.67 12.23
C ALA A 447 -7.08 -3.89 10.74
N GLY A 448 -6.14 -3.53 9.87
CA GLY A 448 -6.21 -3.79 8.42
C GLY A 448 -5.44 -2.77 7.62
N LEU A 449 -5.34 -2.96 6.31
CA LEU A 449 -4.54 -2.10 5.43
C LEU A 449 -5.01 -0.64 5.41
N ALA A 450 -6.31 -0.37 5.56
CA ALA A 450 -6.85 0.98 5.62
C ALA A 450 -7.27 1.42 7.04
N CYS A 451 -6.97 0.61 8.07
CA CYS A 451 -7.13 1.04 9.46
C CYS A 451 -6.26 2.27 9.71
N ALA A 452 -6.87 3.38 10.09
CA ALA A 452 -6.19 4.68 10.18
C ALA A 452 -6.38 5.32 11.56
N SER A 453 -5.35 6.03 12.03
CA SER A 453 -5.39 6.82 13.26
C SER A 453 -4.80 8.21 13.03
N SER A 454 -5.59 9.24 13.31
CA SER A 454 -5.20 10.66 13.34
C SER A 454 -5.19 11.25 14.76
N THR A 455 -5.04 10.40 15.79
CA THR A 455 -5.04 10.82 17.20
C THR A 455 -3.81 11.61 17.60
N ASN A 456 -2.65 11.34 16.98
CA ASN A 456 -1.36 11.77 17.48
C ASN A 456 -0.70 12.85 16.62
N ALA A 457 0.01 13.78 17.29
CA ALA A 457 0.92 14.68 16.61
C ALA A 457 2.10 13.90 15.99
N PRO A 458 2.71 14.37 14.89
CA PRO A 458 3.84 13.68 14.25
C PRO A 458 5.07 13.47 15.15
N SER A 459 5.17 14.22 16.25
CA SER A 459 6.23 14.12 17.26
C SER A 459 6.00 13.00 18.29
N TYR A 460 4.80 12.41 18.34
CA TYR A 460 4.47 11.37 19.31
C TYR A 460 5.25 10.08 19.03
N THR A 461 5.64 9.40 20.12
CA THR A 461 6.38 8.13 20.06
C THR A 461 5.79 7.13 21.04
N ALA A 462 5.75 5.85 20.67
CA ALA A 462 5.38 4.76 21.56
C ALA A 462 6.08 3.47 21.16
N ALA A 463 6.15 2.50 22.07
CA ALA A 463 6.78 1.21 21.86
C ALA A 463 6.20 0.43 20.68
N SER A 464 4.92 0.61 20.39
CA SER A 464 4.17 -0.04 19.29
C SER A 464 4.05 0.81 18.02
N LEU A 465 4.79 1.93 17.90
CA LEU A 465 4.78 2.78 16.72
C LEU A 465 6.10 2.67 15.95
N GLY A 466 6.03 2.13 14.75
CA GLY A 466 7.11 2.00 13.79
C GLY A 466 6.81 2.74 12.48
N SER A 467 7.48 2.32 11.42
CA SER A 467 7.22 2.74 10.04
C SER A 467 7.86 1.73 9.07
N ARG A 468 7.85 2.02 7.77
CA ARG A 468 8.58 1.30 6.73
C ARG A 468 9.55 2.23 6.04
N LEU A 469 10.53 1.64 5.32
CA LEU A 469 11.41 2.39 4.44
C LEU A 469 10.80 2.42 3.03
N CYS A 470 10.80 3.59 2.39
CA CYS A 470 10.38 3.76 1.00
C CYS A 470 11.45 4.47 0.18
N PHE A 471 11.52 4.15 -1.10
CA PHE A 471 12.32 4.88 -2.08
C PHE A 471 11.43 5.27 -3.27
N ILE A 472 11.41 6.56 -3.58
CA ILE A 472 10.64 7.15 -4.68
C ILE A 472 11.64 7.71 -5.69
N PRO A 473 11.89 7.02 -6.84
CA PRO A 473 12.92 7.39 -7.81
C PRO A 473 12.72 8.77 -8.43
N THR A 474 11.47 9.11 -8.71
CA THR A 474 11.06 10.39 -9.29
C THR A 474 10.08 11.09 -8.37
N SER A 475 10.20 12.42 -8.21
CA SER A 475 9.08 13.21 -7.68
C SER A 475 7.91 13.10 -8.66
N ALA A 476 6.73 12.80 -8.14
CA ALA A 476 5.51 12.77 -8.94
C ALA A 476 5.21 14.14 -9.57
#